data_ce6f925c26db3d914e561ec3228fc1d9
#
_entry.id   ce6f925c26db3d914e561ec3228fc1d9
#
_cell.length_a   1.000
_cell.length_b   1.000
_cell.length_c   1.000
_cell.angle_alpha   90.00
_cell.angle_beta   90.00
_cell.angle_gamma   90.00
#
_symmetry.space_group_name_H-M   'P 1'
#
loop_
_entity.id
_entity.type
_entity.pdbx_description
1 polymer ?
#
loop_
_entity_poly.entity_id
_entity_poly.type
_entity_poly.pdbx_seq_one_letter_code
_entity_poly.pdbx_strand_id
1 'polypeptide(L)'
;MTLNLRGILKENKMITWDEQTDVVVIGSGVAGCSAAIEARSAGASVIVFEKMKITGGNTRISDGGLAAPGNRLQKEHEIEDSPELFYQDILKAGLNLNHRSLARVFAEQGAEAVEWLQVELGVQYMDRLDRFGGHSVARCLTTSSHSGKDIVKAQTSRLKEMGVEIRTQCLLTNLLTDDNGNVCGVQIKTGYNHKDQGAKEQKNIRADRTVILATGGFGNDVPFRMLQNPNLDTTVTSTNQRGATAEGLSAALKIGAVPVHLSWIQTGPWGCVDEVGYGSGSRFASYALYPNGILVDPSTGRRIVNEWADRRQRSMAIFKAGHPCVGIMDAQGAGHDSQSLEKCLKTGKVYEFNKLADLATACKIPSDTLASTVEAYNNMIRKGQTDQFGKSLKTAQLISSPPFFAMHLWPKVHYTPGGVGINTDAQVIDVRNQPIPNLYAAGEVCGGIHGADRLGSCALTECIVFGRIAGRNAAAKRGGE
;
A
#
# COMPACT_ATOMS: atom_id res chain seq x y z
N MET A 1 9.77 -21.96 -57.12
CA MET A 1 9.74 -20.65 -56.41
C MET A 1 10.19 -20.93 -54.99
N THR A 2 11.49 -20.85 -54.76
CA THR A 2 12.15 -21.24 -53.50
C THR A 2 12.17 -19.98 -52.59
N LEU A 3 11.34 -19.97 -51.56
CA LEU A 3 11.32 -18.89 -50.57
C LEU A 3 12.63 -18.91 -49.77
N ASN A 4 13.41 -17.84 -49.96
CA ASN A 4 14.69 -17.60 -49.29
C ASN A 4 14.44 -17.14 -47.85
N LEU A 5 14.47 -18.06 -46.89
CA LEU A 5 14.35 -17.82 -45.45
C LEU A 5 15.71 -17.37 -44.83
N ARG A 6 16.46 -16.56 -45.54
CA ARG A 6 17.64 -15.90 -44.98
C ARG A 6 17.34 -14.44 -44.72
N GLY A 7 17.15 -14.08 -43.45
CA GLY A 7 17.12 -12.66 -43.09
C GLY A 7 16.30 -12.27 -41.90
N ILE A 8 16.36 -12.94 -40.76
CA ILE A 8 16.18 -12.32 -39.45
C ILE A 8 17.28 -12.84 -38.54
N LEU A 9 18.51 -12.56 -38.89
CA LEU A 9 19.57 -12.49 -37.90
C LEU A 9 19.31 -11.21 -37.10
N LYS A 10 18.79 -11.33 -35.87
CA LYS A 10 18.89 -10.24 -34.91
C LYS A 10 20.36 -9.87 -34.83
N GLU A 11 20.73 -8.69 -35.33
CA GLU A 11 22.03 -8.10 -35.03
C GLU A 11 22.18 -8.12 -33.51
N ASN A 12 23.08 -8.94 -32.99
CA ASN A 12 23.48 -8.92 -31.58
C ASN A 12 24.15 -7.58 -31.33
N LYS A 13 23.39 -6.55 -31.04
CA LYS A 13 23.91 -5.26 -30.60
C LYS A 13 24.50 -5.50 -29.22
N MET A 14 25.83 -5.60 -29.14
CA MET A 14 26.54 -5.62 -27.84
C MET A 14 26.03 -4.44 -27.00
N ILE A 15 25.55 -4.72 -25.81
CA ILE A 15 25.08 -3.68 -24.87
C ILE A 15 26.32 -2.92 -24.40
N THR A 16 26.37 -1.63 -24.68
CA THR A 16 27.38 -0.74 -24.09
C THR A 16 26.92 -0.33 -22.71
N TRP A 17 27.74 -0.57 -21.71
CA TRP A 17 27.47 -0.27 -20.32
C TRP A 17 28.11 1.04 -19.93
N ASP A 18 27.33 1.92 -19.29
CA ASP A 18 27.80 3.20 -18.77
C ASP A 18 28.35 3.06 -17.34
N GLU A 19 27.86 2.06 -16.61
CA GLU A 19 28.24 1.80 -15.22
C GLU A 19 27.91 0.35 -14.84
N GLN A 20 28.53 -0.15 -13.76
CA GLN A 20 28.28 -1.49 -13.22
C GLN A 20 28.27 -1.52 -11.69
N THR A 21 27.53 -2.49 -11.13
CA THR A 21 27.45 -2.82 -9.70
C THR A 21 26.99 -4.26 -9.54
N ASP A 22 27.20 -4.88 -8.36
CA ASP A 22 26.68 -6.24 -8.10
C ASP A 22 25.16 -6.28 -8.17
N VAL A 23 24.49 -5.39 -7.42
CA VAL A 23 23.04 -5.37 -7.28
C VAL A 23 22.46 -4.00 -7.64
N VAL A 24 21.52 -4.00 -8.57
CA VAL A 24 20.73 -2.81 -8.93
C VAL A 24 19.36 -2.90 -8.28
N VAL A 25 18.99 -1.90 -7.46
CA VAL A 25 17.67 -1.81 -6.84
C VAL A 25 16.87 -0.67 -7.49
N ILE A 26 15.64 -0.95 -7.95
CA ILE A 26 14.76 0.03 -8.57
C ILE A 26 13.61 0.37 -7.62
N GLY A 27 13.64 1.58 -7.08
CA GLY A 27 12.70 2.13 -6.11
C GLY A 27 13.29 2.26 -4.71
N SER A 28 13.09 3.43 -4.10
CA SER A 28 13.57 3.79 -2.76
C SER A 28 12.48 3.76 -1.68
N GLY A 29 11.39 3.04 -1.93
CA GLY A 29 10.38 2.72 -0.91
C GLY A 29 10.93 1.76 0.15
N VAL A 30 10.12 1.45 1.17
CA VAL A 30 10.56 0.57 2.27
C VAL A 30 11.08 -0.79 1.78
N ALA A 31 10.50 -1.37 0.73
CA ALA A 31 10.94 -2.65 0.17
C ALA A 31 12.35 -2.54 -0.44
N GLY A 32 12.58 -1.55 -1.32
CA GLY A 32 13.87 -1.35 -1.98
C GLY A 32 14.98 -0.98 -1.01
N CYS A 33 14.70 -0.11 -0.02
CA CYS A 33 15.67 0.21 1.01
C CYS A 33 16.00 -1.01 1.90
N SER A 34 15.01 -1.84 2.27
CA SER A 34 15.25 -3.09 3.00
C SER A 34 16.13 -4.04 2.19
N ALA A 35 15.82 -4.21 0.90
CA ALA A 35 16.62 -5.05 0.01
C ALA A 35 18.06 -4.55 -0.15
N ALA A 36 18.24 -3.24 -0.31
CA ALA A 36 19.56 -2.63 -0.45
C ALA A 36 20.40 -2.78 0.82
N ILE A 37 19.80 -2.63 2.01
CA ILE A 37 20.48 -2.83 3.31
C ILE A 37 20.95 -4.29 3.43
N GLU A 38 20.07 -5.26 3.20
CA GLU A 38 20.43 -6.69 3.31
C GLU A 38 21.49 -7.10 2.27
N ALA A 39 21.36 -6.66 1.02
CA ALA A 39 22.35 -6.96 -0.03
C ALA A 39 23.72 -6.36 0.31
N ARG A 40 23.75 -5.12 0.80
CA ARG A 40 24.99 -4.47 1.22
C ARG A 40 25.60 -5.11 2.46
N SER A 41 24.77 -5.53 3.43
CA SER A 41 25.23 -6.28 4.62
C SER A 41 25.87 -7.60 4.26
N ALA A 42 25.42 -8.24 3.19
CA ALA A 42 26.02 -9.45 2.63
C ALA A 42 27.25 -9.20 1.73
N GLY A 43 27.77 -7.96 1.69
CA GLY A 43 29.01 -7.59 1.02
C GLY A 43 28.89 -7.20 -0.46
N ALA A 44 27.69 -7.15 -1.04
CA ALA A 44 27.51 -6.72 -2.42
C ALA A 44 27.69 -5.19 -2.57
N SER A 45 28.19 -4.74 -3.72
CA SER A 45 28.04 -3.35 -4.15
C SER A 45 26.59 -3.11 -4.61
N VAL A 46 25.98 -1.99 -4.21
CA VAL A 46 24.56 -1.71 -4.44
C VAL A 46 24.37 -0.28 -4.90
N ILE A 47 23.55 -0.08 -5.93
CA ILE A 47 23.04 1.23 -6.33
C ILE A 47 21.50 1.17 -6.32
N VAL A 48 20.87 2.19 -5.71
CA VAL A 48 19.42 2.35 -5.69
C VAL A 48 19.02 3.48 -6.64
N PHE A 49 18.12 3.20 -7.59
CA PHE A 49 17.55 4.21 -8.48
C PHE A 49 16.12 4.53 -8.08
N GLU A 50 15.83 5.82 -7.93
CA GLU A 50 14.51 6.35 -7.59
C GLU A 50 14.02 7.30 -8.69
N LYS A 51 12.81 7.08 -9.16
CA LYS A 51 12.19 7.87 -10.23
C LYS A 51 11.90 9.31 -9.80
N MET A 52 11.44 9.49 -8.58
CA MET A 52 11.05 10.80 -8.05
C MET A 52 12.26 11.57 -7.50
N LYS A 53 12.10 12.88 -7.33
CA LYS A 53 13.11 13.75 -6.70
C LYS A 53 13.31 13.45 -5.21
N ILE A 54 12.29 12.86 -4.56
CA ILE A 54 12.27 12.59 -3.12
C ILE A 54 12.14 11.09 -2.92
N THR A 55 12.98 10.52 -2.06
CA THR A 55 12.99 9.11 -1.68
C THR A 55 11.78 8.71 -0.83
N GLY A 56 11.45 7.40 -0.84
CA GLY A 56 10.52 6.77 0.08
C GLY A 56 9.15 6.44 -0.51
N GLY A 57 8.81 6.87 -1.73
CA GLY A 57 7.57 6.47 -2.40
C GLY A 57 6.31 6.63 -1.53
N ASN A 58 5.40 5.66 -1.60
CA ASN A 58 4.17 5.62 -0.78
C ASN A 58 4.47 5.45 0.72
N THR A 59 5.59 4.81 1.09
CA THR A 59 6.00 4.69 2.50
C THR A 59 6.07 6.06 3.16
N ARG A 60 6.69 7.04 2.50
CA ARG A 60 6.89 8.39 3.04
C ARG A 60 5.60 9.14 3.38
N ILE A 61 4.53 8.89 2.62
CA ILE A 61 3.23 9.57 2.78
C ILE A 61 2.22 8.76 3.59
N SER A 62 2.59 7.54 4.00
CA SER A 62 1.74 6.67 4.84
C SER A 62 1.73 7.16 6.30
N ASP A 63 0.84 6.59 7.08
CA ASP A 63 0.76 6.79 8.54
C ASP A 63 1.81 5.97 9.34
N GLY A 64 2.60 5.14 8.66
CA GLY A 64 3.65 4.34 9.30
C GLY A 64 3.13 3.12 10.06
N GLY A 65 1.94 2.62 9.69
CA GLY A 65 1.33 1.45 10.32
C GLY A 65 1.94 0.13 9.86
N LEU A 66 2.23 -0.78 10.80
CA LEU A 66 2.80 -2.11 10.57
C LEU A 66 2.04 -3.18 11.33
N ALA A 67 1.58 -4.23 10.65
CA ALA A 67 0.93 -5.38 11.28
C ALA A 67 1.98 -6.44 11.62
N ALA A 68 2.05 -6.85 12.90
CA ALA A 68 3.00 -7.85 13.38
C ALA A 68 2.35 -8.72 14.46
N PRO A 69 2.17 -10.03 14.21
CA PRO A 69 1.60 -10.93 15.22
C PRO A 69 2.63 -11.24 16.31
N GLY A 70 2.19 -11.30 17.57
CA GLY A 70 3.07 -11.63 18.70
C GLY A 70 4.07 -10.53 19.07
N ASN A 71 3.80 -9.26 18.69
CA ASN A 71 4.67 -8.14 19.02
C ASN A 71 4.70 -7.83 20.54
N ARG A 72 5.67 -6.98 20.95
CA ARG A 72 5.88 -6.63 22.36
C ARG A 72 4.62 -6.08 23.03
N LEU A 73 3.93 -5.14 22.40
CA LEU A 73 2.74 -4.52 22.98
C LEU A 73 1.57 -5.51 23.13
N GLN A 74 1.42 -6.49 22.23
CA GLN A 74 0.42 -7.56 22.43
C GLN A 74 0.71 -8.37 23.68
N LYS A 75 1.98 -8.69 23.94
CA LYS A 75 2.40 -9.42 25.16
C LYS A 75 2.10 -8.59 26.41
N GLU A 76 2.39 -7.30 26.40
CA GLU A 76 2.16 -6.37 27.52
C GLU A 76 0.66 -6.17 27.81
N HIS A 77 -0.19 -6.22 26.77
CA HIS A 77 -1.64 -6.07 26.89
C HIS A 77 -2.40 -7.41 26.96
N GLU A 78 -1.70 -8.53 27.13
CA GLU A 78 -2.27 -9.89 27.20
C GLU A 78 -3.18 -10.23 25.99
N ILE A 79 -2.81 -9.73 24.80
CA ILE A 79 -3.50 -10.03 23.55
C ILE A 79 -2.88 -11.27 22.93
N GLU A 80 -3.63 -12.37 22.90
CA GLU A 80 -3.22 -13.59 22.22
C GLU A 80 -3.27 -13.41 20.71
N ASP A 81 -2.14 -13.65 20.04
CA ASP A 81 -2.01 -13.61 18.59
C ASP A 81 -0.93 -14.60 18.13
N SER A 82 -1.02 -15.00 16.87
CA SER A 82 -0.06 -15.92 16.28
C SER A 82 0.10 -15.69 14.78
N PRO A 83 1.21 -16.14 14.17
CA PRO A 83 1.35 -16.18 12.72
C PRO A 83 0.19 -16.93 12.02
N GLU A 84 -0.32 -18.00 12.63
CA GLU A 84 -1.46 -18.75 12.07
C GLU A 84 -2.75 -17.93 12.08
N LEU A 85 -3.09 -17.26 13.18
CA LEU A 85 -4.26 -16.40 13.25
C LEU A 85 -4.16 -15.24 12.25
N PHE A 86 -2.98 -14.65 12.12
CA PHE A 86 -2.73 -13.60 11.15
C PHE A 86 -2.83 -14.12 9.71
N TYR A 87 -2.30 -15.30 9.42
CA TYR A 87 -2.44 -15.95 8.11
C TYR A 87 -3.91 -16.17 7.73
N GLN A 88 -4.75 -16.62 8.66
CA GLN A 88 -6.18 -16.80 8.41
C GLN A 88 -6.89 -15.47 8.12
N ASP A 89 -6.54 -14.38 8.83
CA ASP A 89 -7.05 -13.05 8.55
C ASP A 89 -6.66 -12.58 7.14
N ILE A 90 -5.39 -12.81 6.73
CA ILE A 90 -4.88 -12.48 5.39
C ILE A 90 -5.65 -13.23 4.31
N LEU A 91 -5.84 -14.55 4.47
CA LEU A 91 -6.58 -15.36 3.50
C LEU A 91 -8.04 -14.92 3.38
N LYS A 92 -8.68 -14.66 4.50
CA LYS A 92 -10.08 -14.20 4.54
C LYS A 92 -10.26 -12.87 3.82
N ALA A 93 -9.39 -11.88 4.09
CA ALA A 93 -9.41 -10.58 3.41
C ALA A 93 -9.15 -10.72 1.91
N GLY A 94 -8.19 -11.56 1.55
CA GLY A 94 -7.83 -11.87 0.17
C GLY A 94 -8.83 -12.74 -0.60
N LEU A 95 -9.99 -13.09 -0.01
CA LEU A 95 -10.99 -14.00 -0.57
C LEU A 95 -10.41 -15.36 -0.96
N ASN A 96 -9.39 -15.84 -0.25
CA ASN A 96 -8.62 -17.05 -0.53
C ASN A 96 -7.96 -17.08 -1.93
N LEU A 97 -7.78 -15.92 -2.57
CA LEU A 97 -7.04 -15.80 -3.83
C LEU A 97 -5.53 -15.64 -3.61
N ASN A 98 -5.09 -15.55 -2.37
CA ASN A 98 -3.67 -15.44 -2.00
C ASN A 98 -2.88 -16.67 -2.51
N HIS A 99 -1.68 -16.45 -3.00
CA HIS A 99 -0.69 -17.50 -3.13
C HIS A 99 -0.28 -17.92 -1.71
N ARG A 100 -0.76 -19.08 -1.29
CA ARG A 100 -0.73 -19.52 0.12
C ARG A 100 0.67 -19.56 0.71
N SER A 101 1.68 -19.95 -0.06
CA SER A 101 3.08 -19.95 0.36
C SER A 101 3.59 -18.54 0.66
N LEU A 102 3.27 -17.56 -0.18
CA LEU A 102 3.67 -16.17 0.02
C LEU A 102 2.98 -15.54 1.24
N ALA A 103 1.66 -15.78 1.38
CA ALA A 103 0.91 -15.33 2.55
C ALA A 103 1.43 -15.96 3.85
N ARG A 104 1.89 -17.21 3.80
CA ARG A 104 2.51 -17.92 4.92
C ARG A 104 3.83 -17.28 5.34
N VAL A 105 4.75 -17.07 4.39
CA VAL A 105 6.03 -16.39 4.62
C VAL A 105 5.81 -15.00 5.24
N PHE A 106 4.86 -14.24 4.69
CA PHE A 106 4.51 -12.92 5.23
C PHE A 106 4.02 -13.00 6.68
N ALA A 107 3.11 -13.93 7.00
CA ALA A 107 2.58 -14.06 8.34
C ALA A 107 3.63 -14.51 9.37
N GLU A 108 4.51 -15.42 8.98
CA GLU A 108 5.55 -15.98 9.86
C GLU A 108 6.70 -15.01 10.11
N GLN A 109 7.11 -14.22 9.09
CA GLN A 109 8.25 -13.31 9.21
C GLN A 109 7.85 -11.86 9.55
N GLY A 110 6.55 -11.56 9.66
CA GLY A 110 6.06 -10.19 9.90
C GLY A 110 6.53 -9.59 11.22
N ALA A 111 6.57 -10.38 12.30
CA ALA A 111 7.05 -9.92 13.61
C ALA A 111 8.54 -9.57 13.58
N GLU A 112 9.38 -10.47 13.03
CA GLU A 112 10.82 -10.24 12.87
C GLU A 112 11.13 -9.02 12.02
N ALA A 113 10.36 -8.80 10.94
CA ALA A 113 10.53 -7.64 10.08
C ALA A 113 10.29 -6.31 10.80
N VAL A 114 9.30 -6.26 11.69
CA VAL A 114 8.99 -5.08 12.49
C VAL A 114 10.02 -4.88 13.61
N GLU A 115 10.45 -5.95 14.27
CA GLU A 115 11.51 -5.93 15.26
C GLU A 115 12.85 -5.45 14.66
N TRP A 116 13.17 -5.90 13.45
CA TRP A 116 14.35 -5.45 12.72
C TRP A 116 14.37 -3.92 12.50
N LEU A 117 13.23 -3.30 12.14
CA LEU A 117 13.15 -1.84 12.05
C LEU A 117 13.46 -1.17 13.39
N GLN A 118 12.98 -1.75 14.50
CA GLN A 118 13.16 -1.17 15.83
C GLN A 118 14.59 -1.34 16.34
N VAL A 119 15.11 -2.56 16.28
CA VAL A 119 16.40 -2.92 16.86
C VAL A 119 17.56 -2.44 16.02
N GLU A 120 17.53 -2.73 14.71
CA GLU A 120 18.66 -2.45 13.82
C GLU A 120 18.65 -1.02 13.26
N LEU A 121 17.45 -0.43 13.09
CA LEU A 121 17.32 0.88 12.47
C LEU A 121 16.81 1.97 13.44
N GLY A 122 16.48 1.62 14.68
CA GLY A 122 16.07 2.56 15.71
C GLY A 122 14.69 3.19 15.51
N VAL A 123 13.82 2.58 14.70
CA VAL A 123 12.45 3.08 14.50
C VAL A 123 11.65 2.93 15.78
N GLN A 124 11.04 4.02 16.26
CA GLN A 124 10.21 4.02 17.46
C GLN A 124 8.73 3.90 17.11
N TYR A 125 7.97 3.20 17.93
CA TYR A 125 6.52 3.02 17.81
C TYR A 125 5.77 3.74 18.92
N MET A 126 4.51 4.10 18.65
CA MET A 126 3.58 4.59 19.67
C MET A 126 3.29 3.47 20.68
N ASP A 127 3.00 3.85 21.91
CA ASP A 127 2.56 2.91 22.97
C ASP A 127 1.05 2.63 22.87
N ARG A 128 0.64 2.11 21.71
CA ARG A 128 -0.73 1.67 21.45
C ARG A 128 -0.77 0.63 20.33
N LEU A 129 -1.78 -0.22 20.34
CA LEU A 129 -2.09 -1.13 19.26
C LEU A 129 -3.42 -0.75 18.60
N ASP A 130 -3.39 -0.65 17.29
CA ASP A 130 -4.59 -0.41 16.49
C ASP A 130 -5.14 -1.75 15.93
N ARG A 131 -6.47 -1.82 15.80
CA ARG A 131 -7.19 -2.90 15.11
C ARG A 131 -7.96 -2.32 13.96
N PHE A 132 -7.57 -2.64 12.74
CA PHE A 132 -8.33 -2.24 11.54
C PHE A 132 -9.31 -3.34 11.11
N GLY A 133 -10.34 -2.94 10.34
CA GLY A 133 -11.34 -3.88 9.85
C GLY A 133 -10.73 -5.05 9.08
N GLY A 134 -11.18 -6.26 9.42
CA GLY A 134 -10.66 -7.52 8.89
C GLY A 134 -9.63 -8.22 9.77
N HIS A 135 -8.96 -7.53 10.68
CA HIS A 135 -8.12 -8.17 11.70
C HIS A 135 -8.96 -8.76 12.84
N SER A 136 -8.67 -9.97 13.25
CA SER A 136 -9.33 -10.62 14.39
C SER A 136 -8.92 -10.04 15.74
N VAL A 137 -7.67 -9.57 15.87
CA VAL A 137 -7.12 -8.93 17.07
C VAL A 137 -6.37 -7.63 16.76
N ALA A 138 -6.12 -6.81 17.78
CA ALA A 138 -5.25 -5.64 17.67
C ALA A 138 -3.79 -6.10 17.54
N ARG A 139 -3.15 -5.82 16.39
CA ARG A 139 -1.75 -6.18 16.09
C ARG A 139 -0.99 -5.11 15.33
N CYS A 140 -1.62 -3.98 15.07
CA CYS A 140 -1.04 -2.94 14.23
C CYS A 140 -0.31 -1.91 15.10
N LEU A 141 1.01 -1.84 14.91
CA LEU A 141 1.88 -0.82 15.47
C LEU A 141 1.88 0.41 14.55
N THR A 142 2.12 1.57 15.11
CA THR A 142 2.26 2.82 14.33
C THR A 142 3.53 3.54 14.78
N THR A 143 4.29 4.11 13.85
CA THR A 143 5.50 4.86 14.17
C THR A 143 5.21 6.05 15.09
N SER A 144 6.16 6.45 15.91
CA SER A 144 5.98 7.46 16.98
C SER A 144 5.54 8.83 16.47
N SER A 145 5.94 9.24 15.26
CA SER A 145 5.47 10.48 14.63
C SER A 145 4.17 10.30 13.84
N HIS A 146 3.55 9.09 13.85
CA HIS A 146 2.40 8.73 13.05
C HIS A 146 2.64 8.98 11.55
N SER A 147 3.83 8.59 11.08
CA SER A 147 4.25 8.83 9.70
C SER A 147 5.31 7.82 9.23
N GLY A 148 5.13 7.27 8.05
CA GLY A 148 6.15 6.43 7.41
C GLY A 148 7.46 7.15 7.08
N LYS A 149 7.52 8.49 7.28
CA LYS A 149 8.78 9.25 7.19
C LYS A 149 9.84 8.75 8.17
N ASP A 150 9.43 8.25 9.34
CA ASP A 150 10.37 7.73 10.35
C ASP A 150 11.12 6.52 9.78
N ILE A 151 10.41 5.61 9.12
CA ILE A 151 11.00 4.43 8.47
C ILE A 151 11.94 4.86 7.34
N VAL A 152 11.46 5.75 6.46
CA VAL A 152 12.27 6.23 5.32
C VAL A 152 13.55 6.90 5.80
N LYS A 153 13.47 7.74 6.85
CA LYS A 153 14.63 8.40 7.44
C LYS A 153 15.62 7.38 8.00
N ALA A 154 15.16 6.42 8.78
CA ALA A 154 16.00 5.39 9.37
C ALA A 154 16.73 4.57 8.30
N GLN A 155 16.01 4.07 7.29
CA GLN A 155 16.58 3.27 6.20
C GLN A 155 17.56 4.08 5.34
N THR A 156 17.21 5.30 4.93
CA THR A 156 18.10 6.13 4.10
C THR A 156 19.34 6.58 4.85
N SER A 157 19.27 6.83 6.17
CA SER A 157 20.44 7.08 7.02
C SER A 157 21.34 5.86 7.07
N ARG A 158 20.78 4.66 7.29
CA ARG A 158 21.54 3.42 7.32
C ARG A 158 22.24 3.13 5.99
N LEU A 159 21.55 3.30 4.86
CA LEU A 159 22.16 3.14 3.54
C LEU A 159 23.32 4.11 3.31
N LYS A 160 23.16 5.37 3.74
CA LYS A 160 24.24 6.37 3.67
C LYS A 160 25.47 5.96 4.52
N GLU A 161 25.27 5.46 5.73
CA GLU A 161 26.34 4.95 6.62
C GLU A 161 27.06 3.77 5.97
N MET A 162 26.33 2.92 5.23
CA MET A 162 26.89 1.76 4.51
C MET A 162 27.56 2.13 3.18
N GLY A 163 27.54 3.41 2.78
CA GLY A 163 28.09 3.88 1.52
C GLY A 163 27.26 3.50 0.29
N VAL A 164 25.96 3.20 0.45
CA VAL A 164 25.06 2.90 -0.67
C VAL A 164 24.49 4.20 -1.24
N GLU A 165 24.65 4.37 -2.54
CA GLU A 165 24.14 5.54 -3.25
C GLU A 165 22.67 5.37 -3.63
N ILE A 166 21.85 6.40 -3.35
CA ILE A 166 20.47 6.50 -3.83
C ILE A 166 20.41 7.62 -4.86
N ARG A 167 20.21 7.28 -6.12
CA ARG A 167 20.10 8.24 -7.23
C ARG A 167 18.66 8.52 -7.54
N THR A 168 18.24 9.75 -7.30
CA THR A 168 16.89 10.23 -7.59
C THR A 168 16.76 10.73 -9.03
N GLN A 169 15.51 10.91 -9.50
CA GLN A 169 15.20 11.36 -10.88
C GLN A 169 15.71 10.38 -11.95
N CYS A 170 15.70 9.10 -11.67
CA CYS A 170 16.13 8.02 -12.55
C CYS A 170 14.96 7.07 -12.85
N LEU A 171 14.40 7.20 -14.04
CA LEU A 171 13.27 6.38 -14.51
C LEU A 171 13.76 5.09 -15.15
N LEU A 172 13.33 3.93 -14.65
CA LEU A 172 13.51 2.65 -15.34
C LEU A 172 12.71 2.62 -16.63
N THR A 173 13.35 2.29 -17.76
CA THR A 173 12.68 2.13 -19.05
C THR A 173 12.65 0.68 -19.53
N ASN A 174 13.72 -0.06 -19.31
CA ASN A 174 13.81 -1.46 -19.72
C ASN A 174 14.65 -2.27 -18.72
N LEU A 175 14.32 -3.55 -18.59
CA LEU A 175 15.24 -4.58 -18.09
C LEU A 175 16.04 -5.07 -19.29
N LEU A 176 17.34 -5.22 -19.11
CA LEU A 176 18.26 -5.70 -20.15
C LEU A 176 18.59 -7.16 -19.87
N THR A 177 18.54 -7.98 -20.93
CA THR A 177 18.82 -9.43 -20.86
C THR A 177 20.00 -9.80 -21.75
N ASP A 178 20.73 -10.82 -21.36
CA ASP A 178 21.73 -11.48 -22.20
C ASP A 178 21.06 -12.39 -23.26
N ASP A 179 21.87 -13.02 -24.10
CA ASP A 179 21.40 -13.92 -25.16
C ASP A 179 20.67 -15.17 -24.63
N ASN A 180 20.88 -15.53 -23.38
CA ASN A 180 20.21 -16.63 -22.68
C ASN A 180 18.90 -16.21 -22.02
N GLY A 181 18.55 -14.92 -22.08
CA GLY A 181 17.38 -14.35 -21.42
C GLY A 181 17.57 -14.04 -19.93
N ASN A 182 18.79 -14.14 -19.39
CA ASN A 182 19.08 -13.76 -18.02
C ASN A 182 19.11 -12.23 -17.90
N VAL A 183 18.51 -11.68 -16.85
CA VAL A 183 18.63 -10.25 -16.59
C VAL A 183 20.08 -9.91 -16.23
N CYS A 184 20.67 -8.98 -16.96
CA CYS A 184 22.06 -8.55 -16.82
C CYS A 184 22.21 -7.06 -16.50
N GLY A 185 21.11 -6.32 -16.42
CA GLY A 185 21.12 -4.90 -16.07
C GLY A 185 19.82 -4.19 -16.37
N VAL A 186 19.89 -2.87 -16.33
CA VAL A 186 18.74 -1.99 -16.54
C VAL A 186 19.10 -0.84 -17.48
N GLN A 187 18.08 -0.35 -18.17
CA GLN A 187 18.17 0.92 -18.88
C GLN A 187 17.35 1.97 -18.11
N ILE A 188 17.98 3.07 -17.79
CA ILE A 188 17.38 4.18 -17.05
C ILE A 188 17.45 5.48 -17.86
N LYS A 189 16.52 6.39 -17.58
CA LYS A 189 16.59 7.79 -18.01
C LYS A 189 16.85 8.67 -16.81
N THR A 190 17.94 9.43 -16.83
CA THR A 190 18.34 10.37 -15.77
C THR A 190 17.71 11.74 -15.95
N GLY A 191 17.62 12.54 -14.89
CA GLY A 191 17.01 13.86 -14.88
C GLY A 191 15.50 13.83 -15.14
N TYR A 192 14.85 12.70 -14.84
CA TYR A 192 13.41 12.56 -15.00
C TYR A 192 12.65 13.57 -14.15
N ASN A 193 11.70 14.23 -14.78
CA ASN A 193 10.77 15.14 -14.13
C ASN A 193 9.34 14.67 -14.36
N HIS A 194 8.65 14.34 -13.27
CA HIS A 194 7.28 13.85 -13.33
C HIS A 194 6.28 14.84 -13.97
N LYS A 195 6.51 16.15 -13.89
CA LYS A 195 5.56 17.17 -14.38
C LYS A 195 5.48 17.22 -15.91
N ASP A 196 6.62 17.12 -16.57
CA ASP A 196 6.75 17.19 -18.02
C ASP A 196 7.18 15.86 -18.65
N GLN A 197 7.38 14.82 -17.84
CA GLN A 197 7.91 13.52 -18.22
C GLN A 197 9.24 13.61 -19.01
N GLY A 198 9.90 14.77 -18.93
CA GLY A 198 11.20 15.00 -19.52
C GLY A 198 12.28 14.15 -18.85
N ALA A 199 13.27 13.77 -19.64
CA ALA A 199 14.48 13.12 -19.18
C ALA A 199 15.68 13.61 -20.00
N LYS A 200 16.87 13.62 -19.39
CA LYS A 200 18.06 14.20 -20.00
C LYS A 200 18.86 13.18 -20.80
N GLU A 201 19.20 12.08 -20.18
CA GLU A 201 20.16 11.10 -20.71
C GLU A 201 19.67 9.68 -20.43
N GLN A 202 19.93 8.77 -21.38
CA GLN A 202 19.68 7.35 -21.23
C GLN A 202 21.00 6.65 -20.86
N LYS A 203 20.95 5.77 -19.85
CA LYS A 203 22.11 4.99 -19.39
C LYS A 203 21.76 3.52 -19.25
N ASN A 204 22.72 2.67 -19.58
CA ASN A 204 22.65 1.24 -19.33
C ASN A 204 23.53 0.90 -18.12
N ILE A 205 22.92 0.36 -17.09
CA ILE A 205 23.59 -0.01 -15.84
C ILE A 205 23.67 -1.53 -15.76
N ARG A 206 24.89 -2.07 -15.71
CA ARG A 206 25.12 -3.49 -15.57
C ARG A 206 24.89 -3.93 -14.12
N ALA A 207 24.18 -5.03 -13.95
CA ALA A 207 24.05 -5.75 -12.69
C ALA A 207 24.85 -7.04 -12.79
N ASP A 208 26.01 -7.10 -12.12
CA ASP A 208 26.89 -8.27 -12.20
C ASP A 208 26.25 -9.51 -11.54
N ARG A 209 25.35 -9.29 -10.59
CA ARG A 209 24.59 -10.35 -9.94
C ARG A 209 23.12 -10.29 -10.27
N THR A 210 22.40 -9.21 -9.83
CA THR A 210 20.95 -9.18 -9.89
C THR A 210 20.37 -7.77 -10.00
N VAL A 211 19.12 -7.74 -10.49
CA VAL A 211 18.22 -6.58 -10.41
C VAL A 211 17.08 -6.89 -9.43
N ILE A 212 16.77 -5.96 -8.53
CA ILE A 212 15.64 -6.04 -7.62
C ILE A 212 14.62 -4.96 -7.99
N LEU A 213 13.42 -5.35 -8.37
CA LEU A 213 12.29 -4.45 -8.61
C LEU A 213 11.55 -4.17 -7.29
N ALA A 214 11.55 -2.92 -6.85
CA ALA A 214 10.82 -2.43 -5.69
C ALA A 214 10.06 -1.14 -6.03
N THR A 215 9.49 -1.11 -7.23
CA THR A 215 8.93 0.08 -7.90
C THR A 215 7.58 0.52 -7.35
N GLY A 216 6.99 -0.25 -6.43
CA GLY A 216 5.65 -0.01 -5.90
C GLY A 216 4.55 -0.38 -6.89
N GLY A 217 3.31 -0.04 -6.54
CA GLY A 217 2.14 -0.33 -7.33
C GLY A 217 1.85 0.71 -8.41
N PHE A 218 0.75 0.49 -9.15
CA PHE A 218 0.30 1.31 -10.27
C PHE A 218 -0.97 2.14 -9.97
N GLY A 219 -1.27 2.37 -8.69
CA GLY A 219 -2.53 3.01 -8.27
C GLY A 219 -2.74 4.44 -8.77
N ASN A 220 -1.70 5.12 -9.23
CA ASN A 220 -1.80 6.48 -9.82
C ASN A 220 -1.59 6.50 -11.34
N ASP A 221 -1.47 5.34 -11.97
CA ASP A 221 -1.44 5.19 -13.42
C ASP A 221 -2.86 5.00 -13.95
N VAL A 222 -3.54 6.10 -14.27
CA VAL A 222 -4.94 6.05 -14.73
C VAL A 222 -5.09 5.21 -16.00
N PRO A 223 -4.31 5.39 -17.07
CA PRO A 223 -4.42 4.57 -18.26
C PRO A 223 -4.23 3.07 -17.96
N PHE A 224 -3.21 2.70 -17.20
CA PHE A 224 -2.93 1.30 -16.90
C PHE A 224 -4.02 0.67 -16.02
N ARG A 225 -4.47 1.36 -14.95
CA ARG A 225 -5.52 0.84 -14.08
C ARG A 225 -6.88 0.70 -14.78
N MET A 226 -7.20 1.58 -15.74
CA MET A 226 -8.42 1.47 -16.56
C MET A 226 -8.39 0.26 -17.48
N LEU A 227 -7.22 -0.17 -17.98
CA LEU A 227 -7.10 -1.45 -18.70
C LEU A 227 -7.45 -2.64 -17.79
N GLN A 228 -7.21 -2.53 -16.49
CA GLN A 228 -7.48 -3.58 -15.52
C GLN A 228 -8.91 -3.51 -14.96
N ASN A 229 -9.43 -2.30 -14.74
CA ASN A 229 -10.78 -2.02 -14.26
C ASN A 229 -11.28 -0.68 -14.83
N PRO A 230 -12.10 -0.71 -15.88
CA PRO A 230 -12.59 0.49 -16.56
C PRO A 230 -13.35 1.49 -15.67
N ASN A 231 -13.90 1.02 -14.54
CA ASN A 231 -14.64 1.86 -13.60
C ASN A 231 -13.73 2.74 -12.72
N LEU A 232 -12.40 2.53 -12.76
CA LEU A 232 -11.43 3.31 -12.01
C LEU A 232 -10.78 4.38 -12.89
N ASP A 233 -11.58 5.24 -13.47
CA ASP A 233 -11.17 6.33 -14.36
C ASP A 233 -10.65 7.56 -13.59
N THR A 234 -10.59 8.70 -14.25
CA THR A 234 -10.10 9.97 -13.67
C THR A 234 -10.98 10.51 -12.54
N THR A 235 -12.24 10.09 -12.43
CA THR A 235 -13.16 10.50 -11.36
C THR A 235 -12.82 9.84 -10.03
N VAL A 236 -12.16 8.67 -10.06
CA VAL A 236 -11.65 7.99 -8.88
C VAL A 236 -10.19 8.37 -8.68
N THR A 237 -9.93 9.35 -7.83
CA THR A 237 -8.56 9.82 -7.53
C THR A 237 -7.75 8.76 -6.77
N SER A 238 -6.49 9.05 -6.46
CA SER A 238 -5.61 8.11 -5.75
C SER A 238 -5.05 8.72 -4.47
N THR A 239 -4.84 7.87 -3.45
CA THR A 239 -4.08 8.24 -2.24
C THR A 239 -2.58 8.10 -2.43
N ASN A 240 -2.15 7.49 -3.54
CA ASN A 240 -0.75 7.21 -3.82
C ASN A 240 0.02 8.48 -4.22
N GLN A 241 1.34 8.47 -4.00
CA GLN A 241 2.22 9.47 -4.58
C GLN A 241 2.23 9.35 -6.11
N ARG A 242 2.53 10.47 -6.80
CA ARG A 242 2.39 10.59 -8.26
C ARG A 242 3.25 9.62 -9.07
N GLY A 243 4.34 9.11 -8.51
CA GLY A 243 5.20 8.14 -9.16
C GLY A 243 4.73 6.68 -9.02
N ALA A 244 3.60 6.39 -8.39
CA ALA A 244 3.04 5.03 -8.31
C ALA A 244 2.38 4.65 -9.64
N THR A 245 3.21 4.33 -10.64
CA THR A 245 2.86 4.06 -12.03
C THR A 245 3.54 2.79 -12.53
N ALA A 246 3.05 2.21 -13.62
CA ALA A 246 3.26 0.81 -14.02
C ALA A 246 4.58 0.54 -14.77
N GLU A 247 5.54 1.47 -14.87
CA GLU A 247 6.73 1.29 -15.73
C GLU A 247 7.60 0.08 -15.31
N GLY A 248 7.83 -0.09 -13.99
CA GLY A 248 8.59 -1.23 -13.48
C GLY A 248 7.89 -2.57 -13.73
N LEU A 249 6.58 -2.62 -13.45
CA LEU A 249 5.74 -3.76 -13.79
C LEU A 249 5.78 -4.06 -15.29
N SER A 250 5.57 -3.06 -16.14
CA SER A 250 5.58 -3.20 -17.60
C SER A 250 6.93 -3.68 -18.13
N ALA A 251 8.04 -3.23 -17.54
CA ALA A 251 9.38 -3.69 -17.91
C ALA A 251 9.57 -5.18 -17.61
N ALA A 252 9.06 -5.67 -16.47
CA ALA A 252 9.10 -7.09 -16.14
C ALA A 252 8.18 -7.94 -17.04
N LEU A 253 6.97 -7.47 -17.32
CA LEU A 253 6.05 -8.17 -18.23
C LEU A 253 6.62 -8.31 -19.65
N LYS A 254 7.36 -7.31 -20.15
CA LYS A 254 8.01 -7.37 -21.47
C LYS A 254 9.02 -8.48 -21.60
N ILE A 255 9.69 -8.88 -20.53
CA ILE A 255 10.67 -9.97 -20.52
C ILE A 255 10.09 -11.31 -20.07
N GLY A 256 8.75 -11.42 -19.95
CA GLY A 256 8.03 -12.67 -19.71
C GLY A 256 7.63 -12.94 -18.27
N ALA A 257 7.74 -11.97 -17.34
CA ALA A 257 7.21 -12.12 -16.00
C ALA A 257 5.69 -12.38 -16.02
N VAL A 258 5.19 -13.29 -15.17
CA VAL A 258 3.77 -13.60 -15.10
C VAL A 258 3.02 -12.50 -14.34
N PRO A 259 1.94 -11.93 -14.93
CA PRO A 259 1.05 -11.02 -14.19
C PRO A 259 0.15 -11.80 -13.23
N VAL A 260 -0.02 -11.28 -12.01
CA VAL A 260 -0.90 -11.86 -10.98
C VAL A 260 -1.84 -10.79 -10.45
N HIS A 261 -3.14 -11.06 -10.44
CA HIS A 261 -4.19 -10.25 -9.79
C HIS A 261 -4.29 -8.78 -10.23
N LEU A 262 -3.85 -8.39 -11.41
CA LEU A 262 -3.80 -6.98 -11.85
C LEU A 262 -5.16 -6.26 -11.79
N SER A 263 -6.28 -7.00 -11.96
CA SER A 263 -7.64 -6.43 -11.90
C SER A 263 -8.14 -6.17 -10.48
N TRP A 264 -7.45 -6.68 -9.46
CA TRP A 264 -7.77 -6.40 -8.07
C TRP A 264 -7.06 -5.13 -7.64
N ILE A 265 -7.82 -4.03 -7.60
CA ILE A 265 -7.34 -2.70 -7.21
C ILE A 265 -8.12 -2.28 -5.98
N GLN A 266 -7.42 -2.14 -4.85
CA GLN A 266 -8.03 -1.76 -3.58
C GLN A 266 -8.36 -0.27 -3.56
N THR A 267 -9.59 0.05 -3.19
CA THR A 267 -10.02 1.42 -2.93
C THR A 267 -10.16 1.68 -1.44
N GLY A 268 -9.76 2.88 -1.02
CA GLY A 268 -9.91 3.36 0.36
C GLY A 268 -11.22 4.09 0.55
N PRO A 269 -12.16 3.55 1.35
CA PRO A 269 -13.49 4.15 1.56
C PRO A 269 -13.45 5.49 2.31
N TRP A 270 -12.34 5.81 2.93
CA TRP A 270 -12.08 7.03 3.69
C TRP A 270 -11.64 8.22 2.84
N GLY A 271 -11.64 8.10 1.51
CA GLY A 271 -11.23 9.20 0.66
C GLY A 271 -12.07 10.45 0.91
N CYS A 272 -11.46 11.51 1.44
CA CYS A 272 -12.11 12.81 1.55
C CYS A 272 -12.23 13.44 0.17
N VAL A 273 -13.42 13.87 -0.24
CA VAL A 273 -13.68 14.43 -1.57
C VAL A 273 -12.85 15.70 -1.80
N ASP A 274 -12.74 16.53 -0.78
CA ASP A 274 -12.10 17.84 -0.84
C ASP A 274 -10.59 17.81 -0.59
N GLU A 275 -9.95 16.63 -0.69
CA GLU A 275 -8.54 16.44 -0.38
C GLU A 275 -7.81 15.63 -1.46
N VAL A 276 -6.62 16.09 -1.84
CA VAL A 276 -5.75 15.37 -2.78
C VAL A 276 -4.89 14.35 -2.03
N GLY A 277 -4.81 13.11 -2.55
CA GLY A 277 -3.99 12.05 -1.96
C GLY A 277 -4.58 11.50 -0.65
N TYR A 278 -3.69 11.00 0.22
CA TYR A 278 -4.01 10.56 1.58
C TYR A 278 -3.67 11.70 2.55
N GLY A 279 -4.61 12.44 2.97
CA GLY A 279 -4.40 13.60 3.82
C GLY A 279 -5.02 13.45 5.20
N SER A 280 -5.24 14.60 5.88
CA SER A 280 -5.80 14.64 7.23
C SER A 280 -7.25 14.15 7.27
N GLY A 281 -8.03 14.39 6.21
CA GLY A 281 -9.41 13.92 6.11
C GLY A 281 -9.50 12.41 6.03
N SER A 282 -8.69 11.79 5.17
CA SER A 282 -8.65 10.31 5.08
C SER A 282 -8.17 9.67 6.39
N ARG A 283 -7.23 10.30 7.09
CA ARG A 283 -6.78 9.86 8.41
C ARG A 283 -7.90 9.95 9.43
N PHE A 284 -8.54 11.09 9.56
CA PHE A 284 -9.67 11.30 10.47
C PHE A 284 -10.79 10.30 10.23
N ALA A 285 -11.16 10.07 8.96
CA ALA A 285 -12.13 9.05 8.63
C ALA A 285 -11.71 7.64 9.09
N SER A 286 -10.44 7.28 8.95
CA SER A 286 -9.94 5.94 9.32
C SER A 286 -9.90 5.72 10.83
N TYR A 287 -9.46 6.71 11.60
CA TYR A 287 -9.18 6.54 13.03
C TYR A 287 -10.30 7.03 13.95
N ALA A 288 -11.13 7.96 13.52
CA ALA A 288 -12.23 8.49 14.32
C ALA A 288 -13.60 8.13 13.75
N LEU A 289 -13.89 8.46 12.49
CA LEU A 289 -15.22 8.35 11.92
C LEU A 289 -15.70 6.90 11.78
N TYR A 290 -14.97 6.04 11.10
CA TYR A 290 -15.40 4.66 10.89
C TYR A 290 -15.54 3.86 12.17
N PRO A 291 -14.64 4.00 13.18
CA PRO A 291 -14.81 3.37 14.48
C PRO A 291 -16.05 3.88 15.24
N ASN A 292 -16.30 5.17 15.25
CA ASN A 292 -17.20 5.81 16.21
C ASN A 292 -18.44 6.49 15.60
N GLY A 293 -18.55 6.49 14.26
CA GLY A 293 -19.65 7.13 13.54
C GLY A 293 -20.46 6.17 12.68
N ILE A 294 -21.28 6.75 11.82
CA ILE A 294 -22.09 6.06 10.81
C ILE A 294 -21.84 6.64 9.43
N LEU A 295 -22.04 5.82 8.39
CA LEU A 295 -21.97 6.24 6.99
C LEU A 295 -23.36 6.26 6.38
N VAL A 296 -23.79 7.43 5.91
CA VAL A 296 -25.14 7.70 5.43
C VAL A 296 -25.11 8.07 3.95
N ASP A 297 -26.06 7.54 3.19
CA ASP A 297 -26.39 8.02 1.85
C ASP A 297 -27.19 9.34 1.97
N PRO A 298 -26.65 10.48 1.49
CA PRO A 298 -27.34 11.75 1.61
C PRO A 298 -28.68 11.81 0.87
N SER A 299 -28.88 11.02 -0.19
CA SER A 299 -30.13 11.00 -0.93
C SER A 299 -31.30 10.38 -0.14
N THR A 300 -30.99 9.44 0.74
CA THR A 300 -31.99 8.69 1.51
C THR A 300 -31.98 8.99 3.01
N GLY A 301 -30.92 9.53 3.56
CA GLY A 301 -30.73 9.73 4.99
C GLY A 301 -30.49 8.43 5.77
N ARG A 302 -30.21 7.30 5.10
CA ARG A 302 -30.06 5.97 5.72
C ARG A 302 -28.62 5.50 5.71
N ARG A 303 -28.24 4.69 6.71
CA ARG A 303 -26.97 3.97 6.73
C ARG A 303 -26.93 2.97 5.56
N ILE A 304 -25.72 2.75 5.01
CA ILE A 304 -25.53 1.93 3.81
C ILE A 304 -24.66 0.68 4.03
N VAL A 305 -23.91 0.60 5.14
CA VAL A 305 -22.92 -0.47 5.33
C VAL A 305 -22.56 -0.65 6.80
N ASN A 306 -21.93 -1.76 7.13
CA ASN A 306 -21.15 -1.93 8.35
C ASN A 306 -19.87 -1.08 8.27
N GLU A 307 -19.75 -0.07 9.10
CA GLU A 307 -18.59 0.84 9.12
C GLU A 307 -17.30 0.13 9.62
N TRP A 308 -17.42 -1.04 10.24
CA TRP A 308 -16.31 -1.93 10.61
C TRP A 308 -16.00 -3.03 9.57
N ALA A 309 -16.73 -3.09 8.48
CA ALA A 309 -16.42 -4.02 7.39
C ALA A 309 -15.05 -3.74 6.76
N ASP A 310 -14.55 -4.68 5.96
CA ASP A 310 -13.34 -4.49 5.17
C ASP A 310 -13.47 -3.31 4.18
N ARG A 311 -12.34 -2.88 3.63
CA ARG A 311 -12.26 -1.71 2.75
C ARG A 311 -13.10 -1.88 1.49
N ARG A 312 -13.07 -3.08 0.92
CA ARG A 312 -13.80 -3.42 -0.30
C ARG A 312 -15.31 -3.27 -0.11
N GLN A 313 -15.86 -3.88 0.95
CA GLN A 313 -17.31 -3.78 1.22
C GLN A 313 -17.76 -2.34 1.40
N ARG A 314 -17.03 -1.54 2.17
CA ARG A 314 -17.34 -0.11 2.39
C ARG A 314 -17.23 0.71 1.11
N SER A 315 -16.16 0.52 0.31
CA SER A 315 -16.00 1.22 -0.96
C SER A 315 -17.10 0.86 -1.96
N MET A 316 -17.45 -0.43 -2.05
CA MET A 316 -18.54 -0.89 -2.94
C MET A 316 -19.90 -0.32 -2.55
N ALA A 317 -20.18 -0.17 -1.25
CA ALA A 317 -21.42 0.46 -0.78
C ALA A 317 -21.52 1.93 -1.23
N ILE A 318 -20.41 2.69 -1.14
CA ILE A 318 -20.35 4.08 -1.60
C ILE A 318 -20.47 4.14 -3.14
N PHE A 319 -19.75 3.30 -3.89
CA PHE A 319 -19.89 3.25 -5.36
C PHE A 319 -21.30 2.89 -5.80
N LYS A 320 -21.97 1.98 -5.08
CA LYS A 320 -23.37 1.61 -5.35
C LYS A 320 -24.34 2.78 -5.13
N ALA A 321 -24.07 3.67 -4.19
CA ALA A 321 -24.84 4.90 -4.01
C ALA A 321 -24.68 5.86 -5.21
N GLY A 322 -23.54 5.78 -5.94
CA GLY A 322 -23.30 6.57 -7.14
C GLY A 322 -22.88 8.02 -6.91
N HIS A 323 -22.70 8.42 -5.66
CA HIS A 323 -22.29 9.77 -5.25
C HIS A 323 -21.59 9.72 -3.89
N PRO A 324 -20.89 10.81 -3.48
CA PRO A 324 -20.27 10.89 -2.17
C PRO A 324 -21.26 10.66 -1.04
N CYS A 325 -20.90 9.78 -0.10
CA CYS A 325 -21.66 9.52 1.11
C CYS A 325 -21.16 10.39 2.27
N VAL A 326 -22.01 10.57 3.30
CA VAL A 326 -21.69 11.43 4.44
C VAL A 326 -21.39 10.58 5.67
N GLY A 327 -20.17 10.70 6.18
CA GLY A 327 -19.81 10.18 7.49
C GLY A 327 -20.26 11.13 8.57
N ILE A 328 -20.94 10.60 9.61
CA ILE A 328 -21.53 11.40 10.71
C ILE A 328 -21.08 10.82 12.04
N MET A 329 -20.67 11.70 12.96
CA MET A 329 -20.32 11.37 14.34
C MET A 329 -20.63 12.55 15.28
N ASP A 330 -20.48 12.33 16.57
CA ASP A 330 -20.60 13.37 17.58
C ASP A 330 -19.24 13.77 18.21
N ALA A 331 -19.27 14.65 19.19
CA ALA A 331 -18.09 15.16 19.89
C ALA A 331 -17.25 14.04 20.53
N GLN A 332 -17.91 13.04 21.12
CA GLN A 332 -17.21 11.95 21.78
C GLN A 332 -16.43 11.09 20.76
N GLY A 333 -17.09 10.74 19.64
CA GLY A 333 -16.45 9.99 18.56
C GLY A 333 -15.30 10.75 17.90
N ALA A 334 -15.49 12.05 17.65
CA ALA A 334 -14.49 12.90 17.01
C ALA A 334 -13.25 13.12 17.89
N GLY A 335 -13.39 13.09 19.21
CA GLY A 335 -12.30 13.25 20.18
C GLY A 335 -11.22 12.17 20.10
N HIS A 336 -11.50 11.02 19.48
CA HIS A 336 -10.52 9.94 19.33
C HIS A 336 -9.32 10.29 18.42
N ASP A 337 -9.45 11.29 17.54
CA ASP A 337 -8.33 11.86 16.76
C ASP A 337 -8.45 13.38 16.68
N SER A 338 -8.31 14.03 17.84
CA SER A 338 -8.44 15.48 17.98
C SER A 338 -7.45 16.27 17.11
N GLN A 339 -6.24 15.76 16.91
CA GLN A 339 -5.23 16.40 16.08
C GLN A 339 -5.62 16.44 14.60
N SER A 340 -6.15 15.35 14.07
CA SER A 340 -6.66 15.32 12.69
C SER A 340 -7.93 16.13 12.57
N LEU A 341 -8.83 16.10 13.59
CA LEU A 341 -10.04 16.91 13.62
C LEU A 341 -9.73 18.41 13.50
N GLU A 342 -8.83 18.93 14.32
CA GLU A 342 -8.43 20.35 14.28
C GLU A 342 -7.94 20.77 12.88
N LYS A 343 -7.09 19.95 12.26
CA LYS A 343 -6.62 20.18 10.88
C LYS A 343 -7.77 20.15 9.87
N CYS A 344 -8.66 19.19 10.01
CA CYS A 344 -9.81 19.03 9.10
C CYS A 344 -10.79 20.18 9.19
N LEU A 345 -11.08 20.68 10.39
CA LEU A 345 -11.93 21.86 10.61
C LEU A 345 -11.29 23.11 9.99
N LYS A 346 -10.01 23.36 10.27
CA LYS A 346 -9.26 24.50 9.69
C LYS A 346 -9.22 24.50 8.15
N THR A 347 -9.24 23.32 7.55
CA THR A 347 -9.12 23.16 6.09
C THR A 347 -10.45 22.86 5.39
N GLY A 348 -11.56 22.86 6.12
CA GLY A 348 -12.91 22.62 5.56
C GLY A 348 -13.10 21.20 5.03
N LYS A 349 -12.50 20.20 5.68
CA LYS A 349 -12.66 18.76 5.34
C LYS A 349 -13.69 18.07 6.22
N VAL A 350 -13.89 18.60 7.42
CA VAL A 350 -14.92 18.21 8.37
C VAL A 350 -15.71 19.46 8.72
N TYR A 351 -17.01 19.32 8.81
CA TYR A 351 -17.96 20.38 9.14
C TYR A 351 -18.55 20.12 10.51
N GLU A 352 -18.72 21.19 11.31
CA GLU A 352 -19.20 21.13 12.69
C GLU A 352 -20.59 21.78 12.82
N PHE A 353 -21.48 21.14 13.57
CA PHE A 353 -22.87 21.58 13.76
C PHE A 353 -23.36 21.36 15.20
N ASN A 354 -24.07 22.33 15.77
CA ASN A 354 -24.65 22.16 17.10
C ASN A 354 -25.93 21.31 17.09
N LYS A 355 -26.59 21.17 15.94
CA LYS A 355 -27.84 20.40 15.80
C LYS A 355 -27.73 19.45 14.61
N LEU A 356 -28.26 18.23 14.77
CA LEU A 356 -28.33 17.25 13.70
C LEU A 356 -29.18 17.73 12.49
N ALA A 357 -30.20 18.56 12.74
CA ALA A 357 -31.03 19.16 11.70
C ALA A 357 -30.23 20.15 10.80
N ASP A 358 -29.34 20.94 11.41
CA ASP A 358 -28.48 21.87 10.66
C ASP A 358 -27.48 21.11 9.79
N LEU A 359 -26.91 20.02 10.34
CA LEU A 359 -26.05 19.08 9.58
C LEU A 359 -26.83 18.48 8.39
N ALA A 360 -28.05 17.99 8.63
CA ALA A 360 -28.90 17.42 7.59
C ALA A 360 -29.11 18.41 6.45
N THR A 361 -29.45 19.65 6.79
CA THR A 361 -29.67 20.73 5.80
C THR A 361 -28.41 21.04 5.01
N ALA A 362 -27.26 21.21 5.67
CA ALA A 362 -26.00 21.54 5.04
C ALA A 362 -25.51 20.41 4.11
N CYS A 363 -25.70 19.16 4.51
CA CYS A 363 -25.31 17.97 3.71
C CYS A 363 -26.41 17.50 2.73
N LYS A 364 -27.53 18.24 2.62
CA LYS A 364 -28.67 17.90 1.76
C LYS A 364 -29.26 16.52 2.04
N ILE A 365 -29.37 16.16 3.30
CA ILE A 365 -29.94 14.88 3.78
C ILE A 365 -31.37 15.13 4.25
N PRO A 366 -32.36 14.24 3.96
CA PRO A 366 -33.69 14.32 4.53
C PRO A 366 -33.66 14.31 6.07
N SER A 367 -33.99 15.44 6.72
CA SER A 367 -33.79 15.68 8.15
C SER A 367 -34.46 14.64 9.03
N ASP A 368 -35.76 14.35 8.76
CA ASP A 368 -36.54 13.39 9.55
C ASP A 368 -36.02 11.97 9.44
N THR A 369 -35.57 11.60 8.24
CA THR A 369 -34.96 10.26 8.03
C THR A 369 -33.62 10.16 8.73
N LEU A 370 -32.77 11.20 8.67
CA LEU A 370 -31.51 11.21 9.38
C LEU A 370 -31.72 11.08 10.89
N ALA A 371 -32.65 11.88 11.46
CA ALA A 371 -32.99 11.79 12.89
C ALA A 371 -33.44 10.39 13.28
N SER A 372 -34.34 9.78 12.49
CA SER A 372 -34.80 8.41 12.70
C SER A 372 -33.65 7.37 12.55
N THR A 373 -32.71 7.57 11.62
CA THR A 373 -31.54 6.71 11.41
C THR A 373 -30.60 6.73 12.61
N VAL A 374 -30.29 7.94 13.12
CA VAL A 374 -29.42 8.10 14.30
C VAL A 374 -30.11 7.53 15.55
N GLU A 375 -31.40 7.80 15.75
CA GLU A 375 -32.14 7.26 16.90
C GLU A 375 -32.23 5.72 16.85
N ALA A 376 -32.47 5.12 15.69
CA ALA A 376 -32.48 3.67 15.51
C ALA A 376 -31.09 3.07 15.84
N TYR A 377 -30.01 3.69 15.38
CA TYR A 377 -28.64 3.28 15.69
C TYR A 377 -28.36 3.35 17.20
N ASN A 378 -28.70 4.46 17.84
CA ASN A 378 -28.55 4.66 19.28
C ASN A 378 -29.36 3.64 20.09
N ASN A 379 -30.58 3.34 19.66
CA ASN A 379 -31.45 2.36 20.34
C ASN A 379 -30.93 0.94 20.23
N MET A 380 -30.32 0.55 19.10
CA MET A 380 -29.63 -0.75 18.98
C MET A 380 -28.50 -0.88 20.01
N ILE A 381 -27.68 0.19 20.18
CA ILE A 381 -26.61 0.21 21.19
C ILE A 381 -27.18 0.08 22.60
N ARG A 382 -28.16 0.91 22.99
CA ARG A 382 -28.76 0.91 24.34
C ARG A 382 -29.39 -0.43 24.72
N LYS A 383 -29.98 -1.11 23.73
CA LYS A 383 -30.67 -2.41 23.93
C LYS A 383 -29.78 -3.62 23.73
N GLY A 384 -28.50 -3.44 23.36
CA GLY A 384 -27.58 -4.55 23.04
C GLY A 384 -28.05 -5.41 21.86
N GLN A 385 -28.78 -4.81 20.91
CA GLN A 385 -29.32 -5.52 19.74
C GLN A 385 -28.24 -5.73 18.69
N THR A 386 -28.48 -6.67 17.78
CA THR A 386 -27.61 -6.89 16.61
C THR A 386 -27.80 -5.78 15.60
N ASP A 387 -26.71 -5.22 15.10
CA ASP A 387 -26.76 -4.23 14.00
C ASP A 387 -27.22 -4.88 12.68
N GLN A 388 -28.09 -4.18 11.94
CA GLN A 388 -28.64 -4.70 10.68
C GLN A 388 -27.58 -4.98 9.59
N PHE A 389 -26.41 -4.34 9.68
CA PHE A 389 -25.26 -4.57 8.78
C PHE A 389 -24.18 -5.47 9.41
N GLY A 390 -24.40 -5.98 10.62
CA GLY A 390 -23.45 -6.82 11.34
C GLY A 390 -22.28 -6.05 11.98
N LYS A 391 -22.40 -4.73 12.20
CA LYS A 391 -21.43 -3.95 12.97
C LYS A 391 -21.45 -4.42 14.43
N SER A 392 -20.28 -4.70 15.00
CA SER A 392 -20.18 -4.97 16.43
C SER A 392 -20.53 -3.72 17.24
N LEU A 393 -21.57 -3.80 18.06
CA LEU A 393 -21.98 -2.68 18.90
C LEU A 393 -21.37 -2.72 20.32
N LYS A 394 -20.53 -3.71 20.64
CA LYS A 394 -19.90 -3.83 21.97
C LYS A 394 -19.05 -2.62 22.36
N THR A 395 -18.39 -1.99 21.39
CA THR A 395 -17.54 -0.82 21.58
C THR A 395 -18.07 0.41 20.82
N ALA A 396 -19.26 0.30 20.26
CA ALA A 396 -19.87 1.40 19.52
C ALA A 396 -20.33 2.51 20.46
N GLN A 397 -20.21 3.76 20.01
CA GLN A 397 -20.61 4.93 20.77
C GLN A 397 -21.94 5.47 20.25
N LEU A 398 -22.72 6.07 21.16
CA LEU A 398 -23.93 6.80 20.79
C LEU A 398 -23.56 8.04 19.98
N ILE A 399 -24.44 8.47 19.10
CA ILE A 399 -24.33 9.75 18.40
C ILE A 399 -25.39 10.67 19.01
N SER A 400 -25.03 11.38 20.10
CA SER A 400 -25.98 12.13 20.90
C SER A 400 -25.47 13.44 21.49
N SER A 401 -24.13 13.64 21.50
CA SER A 401 -23.51 14.76 22.20
C SER A 401 -22.99 15.81 21.20
N PRO A 402 -23.59 17.00 21.09
CA PRO A 402 -23.08 18.04 20.21
C PRO A 402 -21.67 18.51 20.66
N PRO A 403 -20.85 19.06 19.73
CA PRO A 403 -21.16 19.25 18.32
C PRO A 403 -21.16 17.95 17.51
N PHE A 404 -21.98 17.92 16.45
CA PHE A 404 -22.01 16.88 15.47
C PHE A 404 -21.05 17.21 14.33
N PHE A 405 -20.39 16.20 13.76
CA PHE A 405 -19.43 16.36 12.68
C PHE A 405 -19.84 15.57 11.45
N ALA A 406 -19.65 16.18 10.29
CA ALA A 406 -19.92 15.56 9.00
C ALA A 406 -18.71 15.70 8.07
N MET A 407 -18.48 14.69 7.23
CA MET A 407 -17.54 14.78 6.11
C MET A 407 -18.03 13.99 4.90
N HIS A 408 -17.69 14.48 3.69
CA HIS A 408 -18.04 13.81 2.45
C HIS A 408 -16.94 12.81 2.05
N LEU A 409 -17.34 11.58 1.78
CA LEU A 409 -16.45 10.45 1.46
C LEU A 409 -16.76 9.89 0.08
N TRP A 410 -15.71 9.74 -0.73
CA TRP A 410 -15.71 9.03 -1.99
C TRP A 410 -14.48 8.14 -2.08
N PRO A 411 -14.60 6.87 -2.51
CA PRO A 411 -13.44 5.98 -2.53
C PRO A 411 -12.32 6.49 -3.43
N LYS A 412 -11.07 6.30 -2.99
CA LYS A 412 -9.86 6.59 -3.78
C LYS A 412 -9.07 5.31 -3.99
N VAL A 413 -8.43 5.16 -5.13
CA VAL A 413 -7.47 4.07 -5.33
C VAL A 413 -6.37 4.18 -4.28
N HIS A 414 -6.11 3.08 -3.57
CA HIS A 414 -5.21 3.09 -2.42
C HIS A 414 -4.05 2.12 -2.52
N TYR A 415 -4.28 0.90 -3.05
CA TYR A 415 -3.28 -0.15 -3.12
C TYR A 415 -3.57 -1.07 -4.31
N THR A 416 -2.54 -1.65 -4.89
CA THR A 416 -2.67 -2.62 -5.97
C THR A 416 -2.17 -3.99 -5.50
N PRO A 417 -3.07 -4.93 -5.07
CA PRO A 417 -2.70 -6.28 -4.67
C PRO A 417 -2.08 -7.13 -5.78
N GLY A 418 -2.26 -6.70 -7.03
CA GLY A 418 -1.69 -7.34 -8.20
C GLY A 418 -0.35 -6.75 -8.64
N GLY A 419 0.43 -7.58 -9.30
CA GLY A 419 1.78 -7.23 -9.76
C GLY A 419 2.45 -8.38 -10.52
N VAL A 420 3.78 -8.47 -10.46
CA VAL A 420 4.52 -9.62 -10.97
C VAL A 420 4.41 -10.81 -10.02
N GLY A 421 4.35 -12.03 -10.56
CA GLY A 421 4.46 -13.25 -9.78
C GLY A 421 5.86 -13.43 -9.22
N ILE A 422 5.95 -13.82 -7.94
CA ILE A 422 7.20 -14.20 -7.28
C ILE A 422 7.06 -15.55 -6.59
N ASN A 423 8.20 -16.20 -6.31
CA ASN A 423 8.26 -17.34 -5.41
C ASN A 423 8.61 -16.90 -3.96
N THR A 424 8.73 -17.83 -3.04
CA THR A 424 9.06 -17.56 -1.63
C THR A 424 10.45 -16.97 -1.40
N ASP A 425 11.35 -17.11 -2.36
CA ASP A 425 12.69 -16.51 -2.37
C ASP A 425 12.70 -15.10 -2.97
N ALA A 426 11.52 -14.55 -3.30
CA ALA A 426 11.30 -13.26 -3.96
C ALA A 426 11.86 -13.20 -5.41
N GLN A 427 12.14 -14.33 -6.05
CA GLN A 427 12.50 -14.37 -7.46
C GLN A 427 11.25 -14.15 -8.32
N VAL A 428 11.34 -13.30 -9.33
CA VAL A 428 10.28 -13.12 -10.32
C VAL A 428 10.14 -14.37 -11.17
N ILE A 429 8.91 -14.85 -11.37
CA ILE A 429 8.62 -16.06 -12.15
C ILE A 429 7.99 -15.73 -13.50
N ASP A 430 8.24 -16.60 -14.48
CA ASP A 430 7.64 -16.55 -15.81
C ASP A 430 6.28 -17.30 -15.87
N VAL A 431 5.65 -17.30 -17.03
CA VAL A 431 4.38 -18.00 -17.26
C VAL A 431 4.46 -19.54 -17.14
N ARG A 432 5.68 -20.11 -17.07
CA ARG A 432 5.92 -21.54 -16.84
C ARG A 432 6.20 -21.84 -15.36
N ASN A 433 6.05 -20.84 -14.49
CA ASN A 433 6.38 -20.92 -13.08
C ASN A 433 7.88 -21.20 -12.83
N GLN A 434 8.74 -20.70 -13.71
CA GLN A 434 10.21 -20.79 -13.55
C GLN A 434 10.76 -19.42 -13.18
N PRO A 435 11.75 -19.34 -12.27
CA PRO A 435 12.40 -18.09 -11.98
C PRO A 435 13.04 -17.47 -13.23
N ILE A 436 12.81 -16.16 -13.44
CA ILE A 436 13.58 -15.38 -14.41
C ILE A 436 14.95 -15.12 -13.78
N PRO A 437 16.05 -15.62 -14.39
CA PRO A 437 17.35 -15.54 -13.76
C PRO A 437 17.78 -14.11 -13.49
N ASN A 438 18.35 -13.88 -12.30
CA ASN A 438 18.89 -12.60 -11.83
C ASN A 438 17.85 -11.49 -11.68
N LEU A 439 16.56 -11.83 -11.55
CA LEU A 439 15.49 -10.85 -11.30
C LEU A 439 14.74 -11.21 -10.03
N TYR A 440 14.71 -10.27 -9.09
CA TYR A 440 13.94 -10.32 -7.87
C TYR A 440 12.92 -9.19 -7.83
N ALA A 441 11.87 -9.33 -7.03
CA ALA A 441 10.94 -8.25 -6.78
C ALA A 441 10.43 -8.29 -5.32
N ALA A 442 10.10 -7.11 -4.76
CA ALA A 442 9.56 -6.98 -3.42
C ALA A 442 8.61 -5.78 -3.28
N GLY A 443 7.63 -5.92 -2.40
CA GLY A 443 6.63 -4.89 -2.10
C GLY A 443 5.52 -4.83 -3.13
N GLU A 444 4.82 -3.72 -3.19
CA GLU A 444 3.57 -3.54 -3.94
C GLU A 444 3.67 -3.81 -5.46
N VAL A 445 4.86 -3.97 -6.02
CA VAL A 445 5.06 -4.44 -7.40
C VAL A 445 4.77 -5.93 -7.56
N CYS A 446 4.71 -6.69 -6.45
CA CYS A 446 4.47 -8.12 -6.42
C CYS A 446 2.99 -8.45 -6.28
N GLY A 447 2.50 -9.42 -7.05
CA GLY A 447 1.14 -9.93 -6.94
C GLY A 447 1.05 -11.23 -6.13
N GLY A 448 -0.16 -11.57 -5.67
CA GLY A 448 -0.46 -12.86 -5.05
C GLY A 448 -0.38 -12.90 -3.52
N ILE A 449 0.32 -12.00 -2.86
CA ILE A 449 0.51 -12.02 -1.40
C ILE A 449 -0.83 -11.72 -0.69
N HIS A 450 -1.54 -10.70 -1.13
CA HIS A 450 -2.76 -10.20 -0.48
C HIS A 450 -4.07 -10.68 -1.11
N GLY A 451 -4.04 -11.43 -2.21
CA GLY A 451 -5.25 -11.87 -2.90
C GLY A 451 -6.08 -10.68 -3.41
N ALA A 452 -7.39 -10.69 -3.10
CA ALA A 452 -8.33 -9.66 -3.56
C ALA A 452 -8.24 -8.33 -2.81
N ASP A 453 -7.90 -8.36 -1.53
CA ASP A 453 -7.90 -7.16 -0.67
C ASP A 453 -6.84 -7.26 0.43
N ARG A 454 -6.16 -6.15 0.69
CA ARG A 454 -5.08 -6.06 1.68
C ARG A 454 -5.61 -5.51 3.01
N LEU A 455 -5.31 -6.18 4.10
CA LEU A 455 -5.59 -5.72 5.47
C LEU A 455 -4.84 -4.42 5.81
N GLY A 456 -5.40 -3.62 6.73
CA GLY A 456 -4.74 -2.42 7.26
C GLY A 456 -3.36 -2.73 7.81
N SER A 457 -2.42 -1.79 7.68
CA SER A 457 -1.03 -1.90 8.18
C SER A 457 -0.19 -3.07 7.65
N CYS A 458 -0.70 -3.90 6.72
CA CYS A 458 0.03 -5.04 6.16
C CYS A 458 1.03 -4.67 5.07
N ALA A 459 0.84 -3.55 4.34
CA ALA A 459 1.68 -3.20 3.20
C ALA A 459 3.15 -2.99 3.57
N LEU A 460 3.42 -2.20 4.63
CA LEU A 460 4.80 -1.90 5.01
C LEU A 460 5.51 -3.13 5.55
N THR A 461 4.83 -3.95 6.36
CA THR A 461 5.41 -5.18 6.91
C THR A 461 5.75 -6.18 5.81
N GLU A 462 4.83 -6.41 4.85
CA GLU A 462 5.07 -7.26 3.70
C GLU A 462 6.25 -6.77 2.87
N CYS A 463 6.31 -5.47 2.59
CA CYS A 463 7.42 -4.84 1.87
C CYS A 463 8.78 -5.09 2.54
N ILE A 464 8.84 -5.07 3.87
CA ILE A 464 10.07 -5.33 4.62
C ILE A 464 10.43 -6.82 4.53
N VAL A 465 9.46 -7.70 4.74
CA VAL A 465 9.67 -9.16 4.67
C VAL A 465 10.29 -9.55 3.33
N PHE A 466 9.59 -9.26 2.23
CA PHE A 466 10.09 -9.65 0.91
C PHE A 466 11.27 -8.80 0.44
N GLY A 467 11.39 -7.55 0.87
CA GLY A 467 12.58 -6.74 0.63
C GLY A 467 13.84 -7.35 1.24
N ARG A 468 13.77 -7.79 2.48
CA ARG A 468 14.88 -8.48 3.16
C ARG A 468 15.21 -9.82 2.50
N ILE A 469 14.19 -10.62 2.15
CA ILE A 469 14.39 -11.88 1.42
C ILE A 469 15.10 -11.62 0.08
N ALA A 470 14.58 -10.67 -0.71
CA ALA A 470 15.17 -10.33 -2.01
C ALA A 470 16.63 -9.86 -1.88
N GLY A 471 16.93 -9.00 -0.89
CA GLY A 471 18.27 -8.46 -0.67
C GLY A 471 19.28 -9.54 -0.28
N ARG A 472 18.93 -10.43 0.65
CA ARG A 472 19.77 -11.56 1.06
C ARG A 472 20.07 -12.51 -0.10
N ASN A 473 19.04 -12.89 -0.85
CA ASN A 473 19.18 -13.82 -1.98
C ASN A 473 19.91 -13.20 -3.17
N ALA A 474 19.70 -11.91 -3.43
CA ALA A 474 20.35 -11.17 -4.51
C ALA A 474 21.88 -11.05 -4.33
N ALA A 475 22.34 -11.02 -3.09
CA ALA A 475 23.76 -10.91 -2.76
C ALA A 475 24.47 -12.24 -2.75
N ALA A 476 23.78 -13.37 -2.70
CA ALA A 476 24.40 -14.69 -2.72
C ALA A 476 25.29 -14.84 -3.97
N LYS A 477 26.55 -15.25 -3.76
CA LYS A 477 27.45 -15.54 -4.89
C LYS A 477 26.85 -16.65 -5.74
N ARG A 478 26.93 -16.50 -7.06
CA ARG A 478 26.61 -17.61 -7.97
C ARG A 478 27.50 -18.77 -7.60
N GLY A 479 26.95 -19.92 -7.27
CA GLY A 479 27.74 -21.15 -7.06
C GLY A 479 28.47 -21.51 -8.36
N GLY A 480 29.76 -21.26 -8.41
CA GLY A 480 30.60 -21.60 -9.57
C GLY A 480 31.70 -20.60 -9.95
N GLU A 481 32.19 -19.74 -9.01
CA GLU A 481 33.49 -19.07 -9.14
C GLU A 481 34.41 -19.44 -7.96
#